data_ad422739220dd3f9b312e4c7fc4001e5
#
_entry.id   ad422739220dd3f9b312e4c7fc4001e5
#
_cell.length_a   1.000
_cell.length_b   1.000
_cell.length_c   1.000
_cell.angle_alpha   90.00
_cell.angle_beta   90.00
_cell.angle_gamma   90.00
#
_symmetry.space_group_name_H-M   'P 1'
#
loop_
_entity.id
_entity.type
_entity.pdbx_description
1 polymer ?
#
loop_
_entity_poly.entity_id
_entity_poly.type
_entity_poly.pdbx_seq_one_letter_code
_entity_poly.pdbx_strand_id
1 'polypeptide(L)'
;VTGFTVPLGFPYPQATDPLDGPAQLQALAEAIDNSMVSTLASLQGATAPPCAKVTGTSQNAVSGAGTLMNFNSVYFDNDGMADLVADPQKLTVQTAGVYAVYAFATFAPNATAYREVNIRRNGAVLSRWSSNAVNSTLVSLGVGVSGLVSMSVGDNFDMFTVQVSGVTLPTLDCQLTAFRVSS
;
A
#
# COMPACT_ATOMS: atom_id res chain seq x y z
N VAL A 1 -16.73 -14.09 46.39
CA VAL A 1 -15.80 -13.56 45.39
C VAL A 1 -15.85 -14.46 44.16
N THR A 2 -16.20 -13.91 43.02
CA THR A 2 -16.30 -14.65 41.77
C THR A 2 -14.89 -14.80 41.14
N GLY A 3 -14.55 -16.01 40.76
CA GLY A 3 -13.33 -16.29 39.99
C GLY A 3 -13.47 -15.93 38.52
N PHE A 4 -12.35 -15.93 37.79
CA PHE A 4 -12.34 -15.70 36.34
C PHE A 4 -11.60 -16.82 35.63
N THR A 5 -12.08 -17.17 34.45
CA THR A 5 -11.37 -18.07 33.56
C THR A 5 -10.20 -17.38 32.88
N VAL A 6 -9.11 -18.10 32.64
CA VAL A 6 -7.95 -17.63 31.88
C VAL A 6 -7.90 -18.43 30.56
N PRO A 7 -7.70 -17.76 29.38
CA PRO A 7 -7.27 -16.36 29.18
C PRO A 7 -8.40 -15.32 29.05
N LEU A 8 -9.67 -15.72 28.96
CA LEU A 8 -10.77 -14.80 28.65
C LEU A 8 -11.38 -14.07 29.85
N GLY A 9 -11.00 -14.46 31.08
CA GLY A 9 -11.44 -13.79 32.29
C GLY A 9 -12.94 -13.87 32.61
N PHE A 10 -13.65 -14.84 32.05
CA PHE A 10 -15.08 -15.00 32.35
C PHE A 10 -15.31 -15.33 33.81
N PRO A 11 -16.34 -14.73 34.43
CA PRO A 11 -16.70 -15.05 35.80
C PRO A 11 -17.20 -16.50 35.91
N TYR A 12 -16.74 -17.22 36.92
CA TYR A 12 -17.28 -18.53 37.27
C TYR A 12 -17.46 -18.65 38.78
N PRO A 13 -18.45 -19.42 39.26
CA PRO A 13 -18.71 -19.59 40.68
C PRO A 13 -17.52 -20.22 41.41
N GLN A 14 -17.19 -19.72 42.58
CA GLN A 14 -16.23 -20.32 43.48
C GLN A 14 -16.99 -21.16 44.52
N ALA A 15 -16.33 -22.13 45.16
CA ALA A 15 -16.94 -22.98 46.17
C ALA A 15 -17.43 -22.17 47.41
N THR A 16 -16.94 -20.95 47.57
CA THR A 16 -17.32 -20.03 48.66
C THR A 16 -18.39 -19.00 48.25
N ASP A 17 -18.80 -18.99 47.00
CA ASP A 17 -19.82 -18.05 46.53
C ASP A 17 -21.21 -18.50 47.02
N PRO A 18 -22.11 -17.56 47.35
CA PRO A 18 -23.50 -17.89 47.68
C PRO A 18 -24.13 -18.66 46.50
N LEU A 19 -24.99 -19.64 46.83
CA LEU A 19 -25.75 -20.39 45.82
C LEU A 19 -26.88 -19.50 45.25
N ASP A 20 -26.53 -18.62 44.32
CA ASP A 20 -27.49 -17.81 43.58
C ASP A 20 -27.31 -18.11 42.05
N GLY A 21 -27.79 -19.24 41.63
CA GLY A 21 -27.67 -19.72 40.25
C GLY A 21 -28.17 -18.73 39.18
N PRO A 22 -29.34 -18.06 39.37
CA PRO A 22 -29.81 -17.07 38.41
C PRO A 22 -28.89 -15.87 38.24
N ALA A 23 -28.39 -15.28 39.33
CA ALA A 23 -27.48 -14.13 39.29
C ALA A 23 -26.10 -14.52 38.69
N GLN A 24 -25.61 -15.71 38.98
CA GLN A 24 -24.35 -16.22 38.42
C GLN A 24 -24.47 -16.47 36.91
N LEU A 25 -25.60 -17.02 36.45
CA LEU A 25 -25.87 -17.22 35.02
C LEU A 25 -26.02 -15.90 34.29
N GLN A 26 -26.71 -14.91 34.90
CA GLN A 26 -26.82 -13.58 34.32
C GLN A 26 -25.45 -12.90 34.20
N ALA A 27 -24.62 -12.94 35.23
CA ALA A 27 -23.27 -12.37 35.19
C ALA A 27 -22.38 -13.02 34.12
N LEU A 28 -22.51 -14.33 33.92
CA LEU A 28 -21.82 -15.04 32.85
C LEU A 28 -22.32 -14.63 31.47
N ALA A 29 -23.63 -14.54 31.28
CA ALA A 29 -24.22 -14.10 30.01
C ALA A 29 -23.79 -12.69 29.64
N GLU A 30 -23.84 -11.75 30.60
CA GLU A 30 -23.38 -10.36 30.39
C GLU A 30 -21.89 -10.29 30.06
N ALA A 31 -21.06 -11.11 30.71
CA ALA A 31 -19.62 -11.16 30.40
C ALA A 31 -19.35 -11.70 29.00
N ILE A 32 -20.11 -12.70 28.54
CA ILE A 32 -20.01 -13.23 27.18
C ILE A 32 -20.45 -12.18 26.16
N ASP A 33 -21.60 -11.53 26.36
CA ASP A 33 -22.10 -10.49 25.46
C ASP A 33 -21.09 -9.33 25.32
N ASN A 34 -20.55 -8.83 26.43
CA ASN A 34 -19.54 -7.78 26.43
C ASN A 34 -18.25 -8.20 25.70
N SER A 35 -17.82 -9.44 25.90
CA SER A 35 -16.66 -10.00 25.20
C SER A 35 -16.88 -10.12 23.71
N MET A 36 -18.07 -10.59 23.30
CA MET A 36 -18.45 -10.70 21.90
C MET A 36 -18.55 -9.33 21.23
N VAL A 37 -19.19 -8.35 21.89
CA VAL A 37 -19.30 -6.98 21.37
C VAL A 37 -17.92 -6.34 21.18
N SER A 38 -17.00 -6.52 22.15
CA SER A 38 -15.65 -5.97 22.05
C SER A 38 -14.84 -6.64 20.92
N THR A 39 -14.99 -7.96 20.76
CA THR A 39 -14.33 -8.71 19.69
C THR A 39 -14.86 -8.32 18.31
N LEU A 40 -16.19 -8.19 18.17
CA LEU A 40 -16.82 -7.72 16.93
C LEU A 40 -16.40 -6.29 16.60
N ALA A 41 -16.35 -5.39 17.58
CA ALA A 41 -15.87 -4.02 17.39
C ALA A 41 -14.40 -3.99 16.93
N SER A 42 -13.55 -4.85 17.49
CA SER A 42 -12.15 -5.01 17.05
C SER A 42 -12.07 -5.50 15.61
N LEU A 43 -12.92 -6.48 15.23
CA LEU A 43 -12.96 -7.02 13.86
C LEU A 43 -13.56 -6.03 12.86
N GLN A 44 -14.57 -5.27 13.27
CA GLN A 44 -15.18 -4.22 12.45
C GLN A 44 -14.27 -2.98 12.34
N GLY A 45 -13.45 -2.71 13.35
CA GLY A 45 -12.42 -1.67 13.35
C GLY A 45 -11.14 -2.07 12.62
N ALA A 46 -11.02 -3.32 12.16
CA ALA A 46 -9.99 -3.73 11.22
C ALA A 46 -10.30 -3.13 9.85
N THR A 47 -10.07 -1.83 9.73
CA THR A 47 -10.09 -1.15 8.44
C THR A 47 -9.14 -1.87 7.48
N ALA A 48 -9.52 -1.96 6.21
CA ALA A 48 -8.62 -2.47 5.18
C ALA A 48 -7.26 -1.78 5.33
N PRO A 49 -6.14 -2.51 5.22
CA PRO A 49 -4.83 -1.91 5.40
C PRO A 49 -4.67 -0.73 4.45
N PRO A 50 -4.04 0.38 4.88
CA PRO A 50 -3.76 1.52 4.04
C PRO A 50 -3.20 1.11 2.68
N CYS A 51 -3.86 1.51 1.61
CA CYS A 51 -3.44 1.20 0.26
C CYS A 51 -3.91 2.25 -0.73
N ALA A 52 -3.11 2.48 -1.76
CA ALA A 52 -3.44 3.35 -2.87
C ALA A 52 -2.85 2.83 -4.18
N LYS A 53 -3.57 3.06 -5.27
CA LYS A 53 -3.08 2.84 -6.63
C LYS A 53 -3.46 4.04 -7.49
N VAL A 54 -2.45 4.61 -8.12
CA VAL A 54 -2.59 5.69 -9.11
C VAL A 54 -2.07 5.23 -10.47
N THR A 55 -2.64 5.79 -11.51
CA THR A 55 -2.26 5.51 -12.89
C THR A 55 -2.06 6.81 -13.67
N GLY A 56 -1.16 6.77 -14.63
CA GLY A 56 -0.90 7.88 -15.54
C GLY A 56 -1.02 7.42 -16.99
N THR A 57 -1.53 8.29 -17.84
CA THR A 57 -1.60 8.10 -19.28
C THR A 57 -0.30 8.54 -19.98
N SER A 58 -0.28 8.51 -21.29
CA SER A 58 0.89 8.81 -22.09
C SER A 58 1.57 10.12 -21.72
N GLN A 59 2.87 10.05 -21.45
CA GLN A 59 3.74 11.20 -21.17
C GLN A 59 5.15 10.93 -21.73
N ASN A 60 5.89 12.00 -22.01
CA ASN A 60 7.18 11.89 -22.68
C ASN A 60 8.32 11.66 -21.68
N ALA A 61 9.11 10.62 -21.87
CA ALA A 61 10.37 10.37 -21.19
C ALA A 61 11.54 10.86 -22.07
N VAL A 62 12.36 11.75 -21.53
CA VAL A 62 13.52 12.29 -22.24
C VAL A 62 14.67 11.29 -22.23
N SER A 63 15.38 11.14 -23.35
CA SER A 63 16.53 10.25 -23.44
C SER A 63 17.72 10.75 -22.64
N GLY A 64 18.37 9.83 -21.90
CA GLY A 64 19.55 10.13 -21.11
C GLY A 64 19.29 10.92 -19.83
N ALA A 65 18.05 11.34 -19.59
CA ALA A 65 17.63 11.98 -18.36
C ALA A 65 16.50 11.18 -17.70
N GLY A 66 16.42 11.27 -16.39
CA GLY A 66 15.30 10.69 -15.70
C GLY A 66 14.05 11.57 -15.79
N THR A 67 12.88 10.95 -15.84
CA THR A 67 11.59 11.63 -15.90
C THR A 67 10.72 11.19 -14.75
N LEU A 68 10.28 12.15 -13.94
CA LEU A 68 9.30 11.92 -12.88
C LEU A 68 7.91 11.74 -13.53
N MET A 69 7.20 10.68 -13.17
CA MET A 69 5.91 10.38 -13.76
C MET A 69 4.79 11.14 -13.08
N ASN A 70 3.86 11.66 -13.88
CA ASN A 70 2.61 12.25 -13.42
C ASN A 70 1.49 11.21 -13.48
N PHE A 71 0.67 11.17 -12.45
CA PHE A 71 -0.54 10.37 -12.40
C PHE A 71 -1.76 11.27 -12.59
N ASN A 72 -2.78 10.75 -13.25
CA ASN A 72 -4.00 11.50 -13.56
C ASN A 72 -5.28 10.76 -13.18
N SER A 73 -5.16 9.58 -12.60
CA SER A 73 -6.29 8.80 -12.12
C SER A 73 -5.93 8.05 -10.83
N VAL A 74 -6.84 8.10 -9.87
CA VAL A 74 -6.81 7.26 -8.68
C VAL A 74 -7.68 6.04 -8.94
N TYR A 75 -7.08 4.84 -8.91
CA TYR A 75 -7.83 3.60 -9.08
C TYR A 75 -8.50 3.17 -7.78
N PHE A 76 -7.77 3.26 -6.69
CA PHE A 76 -8.27 3.19 -5.31
C PHE A 76 -7.33 3.93 -4.36
N ASP A 77 -7.86 4.44 -3.26
CA ASP A 77 -7.13 5.06 -2.16
C ASP A 77 -8.02 5.05 -0.92
N ASN A 78 -7.68 4.26 0.07
CA ASN A 78 -8.46 4.14 1.30
C ASN A 78 -7.84 4.88 2.51
N ASP A 79 -6.69 5.53 2.31
CA ASP A 79 -5.95 6.24 3.37
C ASP A 79 -5.63 7.71 2.99
N GLY A 80 -6.12 8.19 1.85
CA GLY A 80 -5.88 9.57 1.39
C GLY A 80 -4.41 9.82 0.99
N MET A 81 -3.74 8.81 0.44
CA MET A 81 -2.33 8.92 0.03
C MET A 81 -2.13 9.73 -1.25
N ALA A 82 -3.15 9.81 -2.12
CA ALA A 82 -3.08 10.44 -3.43
C ALA A 82 -3.78 11.80 -3.43
N ASP A 83 -3.04 12.87 -3.69
CA ASP A 83 -3.58 14.20 -4.01
C ASP A 83 -3.09 14.61 -5.40
N LEU A 84 -3.79 14.15 -6.44
CA LEU A 84 -3.37 14.40 -7.83
C LEU A 84 -3.60 15.84 -8.29
N VAL A 85 -4.26 16.67 -7.48
CA VAL A 85 -4.42 18.10 -7.75
C VAL A 85 -3.23 18.90 -7.25
N ALA A 86 -2.84 18.66 -6.00
CA ALA A 86 -1.71 19.37 -5.38
C ALA A 86 -0.36 18.75 -5.76
N ASP A 87 -0.27 17.42 -5.85
CA ASP A 87 0.96 16.70 -6.18
C ASP A 87 0.71 15.45 -7.02
N PRO A 88 0.59 15.57 -8.34
CA PRO A 88 0.25 14.46 -9.24
C PRO A 88 1.37 13.42 -9.38
N GLN A 89 2.49 13.57 -8.70
CA GLN A 89 3.68 12.73 -8.89
C GLN A 89 3.94 11.76 -7.75
N LYS A 90 3.13 11.84 -6.66
CA LYS A 90 3.42 11.11 -5.43
C LYS A 90 2.21 10.42 -4.82
N LEU A 91 2.53 9.40 -4.02
CA LEU A 91 1.66 8.88 -2.95
C LEU A 91 2.30 9.28 -1.61
N THR A 92 1.60 10.04 -0.78
CA THR A 92 2.08 10.49 0.53
C THR A 92 1.47 9.63 1.63
N VAL A 93 2.31 9.02 2.44
CA VAL A 93 1.89 8.11 3.52
C VAL A 93 1.15 8.87 4.61
N GLN A 94 -0.07 8.45 4.93
CA GLN A 94 -0.90 9.02 6.01
C GLN A 94 -0.82 8.16 7.29
N THR A 95 -0.55 6.87 7.16
CA THR A 95 -0.43 5.93 8.28
C THR A 95 0.95 5.27 8.26
N ALA A 96 1.75 5.43 9.30
CA ALA A 96 3.09 4.82 9.39
C ALA A 96 3.02 3.29 9.36
N GLY A 97 4.07 2.65 8.85
CA GLY A 97 4.19 1.20 8.80
C GLY A 97 5.13 0.70 7.72
N VAL A 98 5.16 -0.61 7.52
CA VAL A 98 5.92 -1.23 6.42
C VAL A 98 5.01 -1.34 5.20
N TYR A 99 5.48 -0.82 4.08
CA TYR A 99 4.75 -0.80 2.80
C TYR A 99 5.42 -1.68 1.77
N ALA A 100 4.62 -2.49 1.08
CA ALA A 100 4.99 -3.06 -0.20
C ALA A 100 4.57 -2.07 -1.29
N VAL A 101 5.47 -1.76 -2.20
CA VAL A 101 5.26 -0.82 -3.28
C VAL A 101 5.63 -1.43 -4.62
N TYR A 102 4.84 -1.13 -5.65
CA TYR A 102 5.04 -1.60 -7.01
C TYR A 102 4.87 -0.44 -8.00
N ALA A 103 5.78 -0.33 -8.94
CA ALA A 103 5.72 0.59 -10.06
C ALA A 103 5.87 -0.14 -11.39
N PHE A 104 5.16 0.33 -12.39
CA PHE A 104 5.20 -0.24 -13.73
C PHE A 104 5.02 0.86 -14.78
N ALA A 105 5.74 0.75 -15.90
CA ALA A 105 5.54 1.60 -17.05
C ALA A 105 5.66 0.80 -18.35
N THR A 106 4.85 1.18 -19.34
CA THR A 106 4.95 0.69 -20.70
C THR A 106 5.54 1.77 -21.60
N PHE A 107 6.69 1.50 -22.17
CA PHE A 107 7.35 2.41 -23.11
C PHE A 107 6.94 2.10 -24.55
N ALA A 108 6.80 3.15 -25.35
CA ALA A 108 6.57 3.01 -26.79
C ALA A 108 7.69 2.22 -27.48
N PRO A 109 7.41 1.57 -28.61
CA PRO A 109 8.38 0.75 -29.33
C PRO A 109 9.62 1.56 -29.74
N ASN A 110 10.79 1.05 -29.41
CA ASN A 110 12.09 1.56 -29.85
C ASN A 110 13.16 0.50 -29.57
N ALA A 111 13.94 0.13 -30.54
CA ALA A 111 14.88 -0.98 -30.47
C ALA A 111 16.23 -0.63 -29.77
N THR A 112 16.41 0.62 -29.32
CA THR A 112 17.70 1.12 -28.84
C THR A 112 17.80 1.15 -27.33
N ALA A 113 18.88 0.60 -26.77
CA ALA A 113 19.32 0.68 -25.37
C ALA A 113 18.30 0.14 -24.37
N TYR A 114 18.26 0.67 -23.15
CA TYR A 114 17.46 0.14 -22.07
C TYR A 114 16.34 1.11 -21.60
N ARG A 115 15.39 0.55 -20.84
CA ARG A 115 14.34 1.26 -20.10
C ARG A 115 14.47 0.88 -18.63
N GLU A 116 14.28 1.84 -17.77
CA GLU A 116 14.37 1.65 -16.32
C GLU A 116 13.18 2.29 -15.64
N VAL A 117 12.65 1.62 -14.63
CA VAL A 117 11.66 2.14 -13.69
C VAL A 117 12.27 2.11 -12.30
N ASN A 118 12.17 3.23 -11.61
CA ASN A 118 12.61 3.40 -10.24
C ASN A 118 11.41 3.74 -9.36
N ILE A 119 11.35 3.12 -8.20
CA ILE A 119 10.57 3.61 -7.05
C ILE A 119 11.52 4.43 -6.20
N ARG A 120 11.10 5.64 -5.82
CA ARG A 120 11.86 6.46 -4.89
C ARG A 120 11.05 6.69 -3.62
N ARG A 121 11.77 6.79 -2.49
CA ARG A 121 11.27 7.26 -1.20
C ARG A 121 11.85 8.66 -0.97
N ASN A 122 11.00 9.66 -0.79
CA ASN A 122 11.43 11.04 -0.55
C ASN A 122 12.48 11.53 -1.58
N GLY A 123 12.30 11.14 -2.86
CA GLY A 123 13.22 11.47 -3.94
C GLY A 123 14.49 10.58 -4.04
N ALA A 124 14.77 9.74 -3.06
CA ALA A 124 15.89 8.80 -3.10
C ALA A 124 15.47 7.43 -3.66
N VAL A 125 16.29 6.83 -4.52
CA VAL A 125 15.98 5.53 -5.13
C VAL A 125 15.90 4.46 -4.05
N LEU A 126 14.73 3.84 -3.94
CA LEU A 126 14.45 2.70 -3.08
C LEU A 126 14.70 1.37 -3.82
N SER A 127 14.16 1.25 -5.01
CA SER A 127 14.26 0.06 -5.85
C SER A 127 14.21 0.46 -7.31
N ARG A 128 14.90 -0.29 -8.16
CA ARG A 128 14.92 -0.04 -9.60
C ARG A 128 15.06 -1.35 -10.39
N TRP A 129 14.50 -1.34 -11.57
CA TRP A 129 14.68 -2.42 -12.53
C TRP A 129 14.85 -1.84 -13.93
N SER A 130 15.77 -2.40 -14.68
CA SER A 130 16.01 -2.04 -16.08
C SER A 130 15.87 -3.28 -16.99
N SER A 131 15.35 -3.05 -18.19
CA SER A 131 15.26 -4.04 -19.23
C SER A 131 15.82 -3.46 -20.54
N ASN A 132 16.58 -4.26 -21.26
CA ASN A 132 17.02 -3.88 -22.61
C ASN A 132 15.80 -3.76 -23.54
N ALA A 133 15.88 -2.82 -24.46
CA ALA A 133 14.87 -2.70 -25.49
C ALA A 133 14.75 -4.01 -26.30
N VAL A 134 13.53 -4.37 -26.64
CA VAL A 134 13.29 -5.45 -27.58
C VAL A 134 13.83 -5.00 -28.95
N ASN A 135 14.53 -5.88 -29.65
CA ASN A 135 15.05 -5.55 -31.00
C ASN A 135 13.89 -5.48 -32.02
N SER A 136 12.99 -4.55 -31.79
CA SER A 136 11.79 -4.32 -32.58
C SER A 136 11.32 -2.87 -32.43
N THR A 137 10.94 -2.25 -33.53
CA THR A 137 10.28 -0.95 -33.57
C THR A 137 8.75 -1.06 -33.50
N LEU A 138 8.21 -2.27 -33.33
CA LEU A 138 6.78 -2.54 -33.34
C LEU A 138 6.22 -2.99 -32.00
N VAL A 139 7.10 -3.33 -31.05
CA VAL A 139 6.68 -3.89 -29.75
C VAL A 139 7.01 -2.94 -28.61
N SER A 140 5.99 -2.60 -27.82
CA SER A 140 6.14 -1.85 -26.58
C SER A 140 6.85 -2.69 -25.52
N LEU A 141 7.61 -2.03 -24.63
CA LEU A 141 8.32 -2.68 -23.53
C LEU A 141 7.69 -2.27 -22.20
N GLY A 142 7.14 -3.26 -21.47
CA GLY A 142 6.73 -3.10 -20.09
C GLY A 142 7.89 -3.35 -19.13
N VAL A 143 8.08 -2.45 -18.15
CA VAL A 143 9.09 -2.57 -17.09
C VAL A 143 8.40 -2.35 -15.76
N GLY A 144 8.60 -3.29 -14.83
CA GLY A 144 8.05 -3.22 -13.48
C GLY A 144 9.10 -3.43 -12.41
N VAL A 145 8.89 -2.82 -11.25
CA VAL A 145 9.75 -2.93 -10.07
C VAL A 145 8.92 -2.93 -8.81
N SER A 146 9.40 -3.62 -7.77
CA SER A 146 8.77 -3.64 -6.45
C SER A 146 9.79 -3.41 -5.35
N GLY A 147 9.31 -3.02 -4.19
CA GLY A 147 10.12 -2.83 -2.98
C GLY A 147 9.31 -3.00 -1.72
N LEU A 148 10.01 -3.19 -0.61
CA LEU A 148 9.45 -3.24 0.73
C LEU A 148 10.22 -2.23 1.60
N VAL A 149 9.51 -1.39 2.35
CA VAL A 149 10.15 -0.31 3.10
C VAL A 149 9.30 0.16 4.28
N SER A 150 9.95 0.52 5.38
CA SER A 150 9.32 1.21 6.49
C SER A 150 9.13 2.69 6.15
N MET A 151 7.92 3.21 6.40
CA MET A 151 7.51 4.58 6.10
C MET A 151 6.92 5.26 7.32
N SER A 152 7.23 6.52 7.49
CA SER A 152 6.61 7.41 8.46
C SER A 152 5.49 8.22 7.81
N VAL A 153 4.59 8.78 8.61
CA VAL A 153 3.60 9.76 8.12
C VAL A 153 4.31 10.93 7.47
N GLY A 154 3.87 11.32 6.28
CA GLY A 154 4.47 12.38 5.47
C GLY A 154 5.59 11.92 4.52
N ASP A 155 6.14 10.72 4.70
CA ASP A 155 7.01 10.13 3.67
C ASP A 155 6.22 9.92 2.37
N ASN A 156 6.92 9.92 1.25
CA ASN A 156 6.26 9.74 -0.04
C ASN A 156 6.96 8.73 -0.94
N PHE A 157 6.16 8.15 -1.84
CA PHE A 157 6.63 7.37 -2.98
C PHE A 157 6.40 8.16 -4.26
N ASP A 158 7.38 8.16 -5.12
CA ASP A 158 7.24 8.59 -6.50
C ASP A 158 7.83 7.55 -7.47
N MET A 159 7.45 7.69 -8.74
CA MET A 159 7.94 6.84 -9.81
C MET A 159 8.77 7.67 -10.79
N PHE A 160 9.98 7.17 -11.05
CA PHE A 160 10.95 7.82 -11.90
C PHE A 160 11.41 6.87 -12.99
N THR A 161 11.29 7.28 -14.25
CA THR A 161 11.68 6.45 -15.40
C THR A 161 12.95 6.98 -16.05
N VAL A 162 13.77 6.07 -16.54
CA VAL A 162 14.96 6.39 -17.35
C VAL A 162 14.88 5.62 -18.66
N GLN A 163 15.24 6.27 -19.76
CA GLN A 163 15.39 5.63 -21.06
C GLN A 163 16.56 6.25 -21.82
N VAL A 164 17.22 5.50 -22.68
CA VAL A 164 18.46 5.91 -23.36
C VAL A 164 18.38 5.60 -24.87
N SER A 165 17.21 5.83 -25.48
CA SER A 165 16.97 5.52 -26.89
C SER A 165 17.57 6.53 -27.89
N GLY A 166 18.12 7.65 -27.41
CA GLY A 166 18.59 8.74 -28.24
C GLY A 166 17.51 9.73 -28.66
N VAL A 167 16.24 9.44 -28.38
CA VAL A 167 15.08 10.29 -28.70
C VAL A 167 14.14 10.40 -27.52
N THR A 168 13.27 11.41 -27.50
CA THR A 168 12.16 11.46 -26.55
C THR A 168 11.19 10.33 -26.88
N LEU A 169 10.84 9.51 -25.87
CA LEU A 169 10.02 8.33 -26.05
C LEU A 169 8.76 8.42 -25.18
N PRO A 170 7.56 8.21 -25.75
CA PRO A 170 6.36 8.14 -24.92
C PRO A 170 6.39 6.95 -23.96
N THR A 171 6.04 7.20 -22.72
CA THR A 171 5.55 6.19 -21.78
C THR A 171 4.05 6.09 -22.00
N LEU A 172 3.56 4.95 -22.48
CA LEU A 172 2.15 4.79 -22.92
C LEU A 172 1.21 4.77 -21.74
N ASP A 173 1.63 4.09 -20.68
CA ASP A 173 0.96 4.05 -19.37
C ASP A 173 1.99 3.95 -18.26
N CYS A 174 1.59 4.31 -17.06
CA CYS A 174 2.35 4.07 -15.84
C CYS A 174 1.42 3.86 -14.65
N GLN A 175 1.88 3.13 -13.65
CA GLN A 175 1.16 2.94 -12.40
C GLN A 175 2.10 2.87 -11.21
N LEU A 176 1.62 3.36 -10.09
CA LEU A 176 2.26 3.24 -8.79
C LEU A 176 1.22 2.72 -7.80
N THR A 177 1.58 1.67 -7.08
CA THR A 177 0.73 1.03 -6.07
C THR A 177 1.50 0.91 -4.78
N ALA A 178 0.91 1.27 -3.67
CA ALA A 178 1.46 1.06 -2.34
C ALA A 178 0.39 0.43 -1.44
N PHE A 179 0.79 -0.53 -0.61
CA PHE A 179 -0.09 -1.11 0.42
C PHE A 179 0.71 -1.46 1.67
N ARG A 180 0.13 -1.14 2.83
CA ARG A 180 0.73 -1.40 4.13
C ARG A 180 0.63 -2.89 4.45
N VAL A 181 1.75 -3.51 4.81
CA VAL A 181 1.83 -4.94 5.14
C VAL A 181 1.97 -5.20 6.64
N SER A 182 2.45 -4.22 7.39
CA SER A 182 2.50 -4.26 8.86
C SER A 182 2.51 -2.86 9.48
N SER A 183 2.16 -2.79 10.74
CA SER A 183 2.32 -1.61 11.59
C SER A 183 3.75 -1.44 12.05
#